data_90bef52f0d5b2c213a5d65ce8abd31a4
#
_entry.id   90bef52f0d5b2c213a5d65ce8abd31a4
#
_cell.length_a   1.000
_cell.length_b   1.000
_cell.length_c   1.000
_cell.angle_alpha   90.00
_cell.angle_beta   90.00
_cell.angle_gamma   90.00
#
_symmetry.space_group_name_H-M   'P 1'
#
loop_
_entity.id
_entity.type
_entity.pdbx_description
1 polymer ?
#
loop_
_entity_poly.entity_id
_entity_poly.type
_entity_poly.pdbx_seq_one_letter_code
_entity_poly.pdbx_strand_id
1 'polypeptide(L)'
;MTDVSILHYRTIEGRFPYREWVESIADKTLRAAVLARVDRLAFGAFGDWKAVGEGVCELRVHFGAGNRVYFGRDGRAVVILLCGGEKRSQSADIKRAKSYWRDYETRKRPIGRTSS
;
A
#
# COMPACT_ATOMS: atom_id res chain seq x y z
N MET A 1 -11.93 19.62 -0.04
CA MET A 1 -11.43 18.80 1.04
C MET A 1 -11.34 17.35 0.61
N THR A 2 -10.20 16.77 0.69
CA THR A 2 -10.01 15.44 0.17
C THR A 2 -9.43 14.54 1.24
N ASP A 3 -10.29 14.15 2.16
CA ASP A 3 -9.87 13.15 3.12
C ASP A 3 -9.86 11.79 2.43
N VAL A 4 -8.80 11.07 2.63
CA VAL A 4 -8.60 9.76 2.05
C VAL A 4 -8.55 8.75 3.18
N SER A 5 -9.35 7.70 3.07
CA SER A 5 -9.31 6.61 4.03
C SER A 5 -8.16 5.69 3.69
N ILE A 6 -7.35 5.37 4.69
CA ILE A 6 -6.22 4.46 4.53
C ILE A 6 -6.60 3.13 5.15
N LEU A 7 -6.69 2.10 4.34
CA LEU A 7 -7.02 0.76 4.80
C LEU A 7 -5.82 -0.16 4.57
N HIS A 8 -5.77 -1.23 5.32
CA HIS A 8 -4.70 -2.22 5.20
C HIS A 8 -5.23 -3.47 4.52
N TYR A 9 -4.57 -3.89 3.46
CA TYR A 9 -4.90 -5.15 2.83
C TYR A 9 -4.65 -6.29 3.82
N ARG A 10 -5.60 -7.20 3.88
CA ARG A 10 -5.53 -8.37 4.74
C ARG A 10 -5.62 -9.62 3.89
N THR A 11 -4.67 -10.53 4.05
CA THR A 11 -4.68 -11.78 3.30
C THR A 11 -5.83 -12.68 3.75
N ILE A 12 -6.10 -13.71 2.96
CA ILE A 12 -7.15 -14.66 3.32
C ILE A 12 -6.83 -15.37 4.63
N GLU A 13 -5.54 -15.51 4.97
CA GLU A 13 -5.13 -16.09 6.23
C GLU A 13 -5.20 -15.13 7.41
N GLY A 14 -5.58 -13.89 7.16
CA GLY A 14 -5.72 -12.90 8.22
C GLY A 14 -4.45 -12.09 8.51
N ARG A 15 -3.47 -12.12 7.63
CA ARG A 15 -2.25 -11.37 7.83
C ARG A 15 -2.35 -9.99 7.18
N PHE A 16 -1.56 -9.05 7.67
CA PHE A 16 -1.48 -7.68 7.15
C PHE A 16 -0.07 -7.41 6.66
N PRO A 17 0.23 -7.68 5.38
CA PRO A 17 1.61 -7.61 4.89
C PRO A 17 2.28 -6.25 5.07
N TYR A 18 1.55 -5.16 4.83
CA TYR A 18 2.15 -3.83 5.05
C TYR A 18 2.53 -3.64 6.52
N ARG A 19 1.61 -3.98 7.42
CA ARG A 19 1.86 -3.79 8.85
C ARG A 19 3.04 -4.66 9.31
N GLU A 20 3.10 -5.89 8.84
CA GLU A 20 4.20 -6.78 9.19
C GLU A 20 5.54 -6.20 8.73
N TRP A 21 5.55 -5.66 7.52
CA TRP A 21 6.78 -5.07 7.01
C TRP A 21 7.21 -3.87 7.84
N VAL A 22 6.29 -2.94 8.11
CA VAL A 22 6.60 -1.74 8.88
C VAL A 22 7.12 -2.12 10.27
N GLU A 23 6.49 -3.08 10.92
CA GLU A 23 6.88 -3.49 12.26
C GLU A 23 8.23 -4.21 12.27
N SER A 24 8.64 -4.75 11.13
CA SER A 24 9.93 -5.42 11.01
C SER A 24 11.10 -4.44 10.85
N ILE A 25 10.81 -3.17 10.61
CA ILE A 25 11.86 -2.17 10.43
C ILE A 25 12.51 -1.89 11.78
N ALA A 26 13.78 -2.28 11.91
CA ALA A 26 14.50 -2.13 13.18
C ALA A 26 14.85 -0.68 13.50
N ASP A 27 15.18 0.10 12.47
CA ASP A 27 15.53 1.51 12.63
C ASP A 27 14.29 2.32 12.95
N LYS A 28 14.19 2.81 14.17
CA LYS A 28 13.01 3.55 14.63
C LYS A 28 12.78 4.85 13.84
N THR A 29 13.87 5.50 13.44
CA THR A 29 13.77 6.74 12.67
C THR A 29 13.21 6.45 11.28
N LEU A 30 13.67 5.38 10.66
CA LEU A 30 13.14 4.97 9.37
C LEU A 30 11.68 4.58 9.48
N ARG A 31 11.33 3.81 10.51
CA ARG A 31 9.93 3.42 10.69
C ARG A 31 9.04 4.64 10.83
N ALA A 32 9.47 5.62 11.61
CA ALA A 32 8.72 6.86 11.79
C ALA A 32 8.57 7.62 10.48
N ALA A 33 9.62 7.63 9.65
CA ALA A 33 9.57 8.29 8.35
C ALA A 33 8.55 7.61 7.42
N VAL A 34 8.51 6.28 7.44
CA VAL A 34 7.52 5.54 6.64
C VAL A 34 6.11 5.87 7.09
N LEU A 35 5.86 5.83 8.40
CA LEU A 35 4.54 6.10 8.93
C LEU A 35 4.10 7.53 8.63
N ALA A 36 5.00 8.50 8.77
CA ALA A 36 4.68 9.89 8.46
C ALA A 36 4.37 10.07 6.98
N ARG A 37 5.11 9.37 6.13
CA ARG A 37 4.90 9.45 4.69
C ARG A 37 3.52 8.92 4.30
N VAL A 38 3.13 7.81 4.92
CA VAL A 38 1.82 7.22 4.68
C VAL A 38 0.70 8.11 5.24
N ASP A 39 0.92 8.71 6.41
CA ASP A 39 -0.08 9.58 6.99
C ASP A 39 -0.46 10.73 6.07
N ARG A 40 0.49 11.23 5.29
CA ARG A 40 0.20 12.33 4.37
C ARG A 40 -0.77 11.93 3.27
N LEU A 41 -0.86 10.64 2.95
CA LEU A 41 -1.85 10.18 1.97
C LEU A 41 -3.26 10.48 2.44
N ALA A 42 -3.50 10.40 3.75
CA ALA A 42 -4.84 10.63 4.30
C ALA A 42 -5.32 12.05 4.03
N PHE A 43 -4.42 12.97 3.79
CA PHE A 43 -4.75 14.35 3.46
C PHE A 43 -4.68 14.63 1.96
N GLY A 44 -4.52 13.58 1.16
CA GLY A 44 -4.42 13.74 -0.28
C GLY A 44 -3.05 14.17 -0.77
N ALA A 45 -2.05 14.22 0.11
CA ALA A 45 -0.70 14.64 -0.25
C ALA A 45 0.12 13.42 -0.65
N PHE A 46 0.04 13.05 -1.92
CA PHE A 46 0.69 11.83 -2.41
C PHE A 46 2.20 11.98 -2.63
N GLY A 47 2.66 13.19 -2.97
CA GLY A 47 4.09 13.43 -3.16
C GLY A 47 4.69 12.57 -4.25
N ASP A 48 5.84 11.97 -3.96
CA ASP A 48 6.58 11.18 -4.95
C ASP A 48 6.02 9.77 -5.04
N TRP A 49 5.23 9.53 -6.06
CA TRP A 49 4.64 8.22 -6.32
C TRP A 49 4.60 7.96 -7.81
N LYS A 50 4.45 6.70 -8.19
CA LYS A 50 4.23 6.37 -9.60
C LYS A 50 3.44 5.08 -9.73
N ALA A 51 2.76 4.94 -10.87
CA ALA A 51 2.07 3.69 -11.17
C ALA A 51 3.10 2.64 -11.60
N VAL A 52 2.91 1.41 -11.13
CA VAL A 52 3.78 0.31 -11.51
C VAL A 52 3.03 -0.77 -12.28
N GLY A 53 1.78 -0.47 -12.66
CA GLY A 53 0.98 -1.37 -13.49
C GLY A 53 -0.06 -2.12 -12.70
N GLU A 54 -1.09 -2.57 -13.40
CA GLU A 54 -2.16 -3.43 -12.87
C GLU A 54 -2.86 -2.85 -11.64
N GLY A 55 -2.94 -1.52 -11.58
CA GLY A 55 -3.67 -0.86 -10.49
C GLY A 55 -2.82 -0.60 -9.25
N VAL A 56 -1.56 -0.97 -9.26
CA VAL A 56 -0.68 -0.79 -8.11
C VAL A 56 0.17 0.46 -8.30
N CYS A 57 0.36 1.18 -7.21
CA CYS A 57 1.19 2.39 -7.17
C CYS A 57 2.30 2.20 -6.16
N GLU A 58 3.42 2.86 -6.43
CA GLU A 58 4.59 2.84 -5.58
C GLU A 58 4.78 4.21 -4.96
N LEU A 59 4.80 4.26 -3.64
CA LEU A 59 5.05 5.48 -2.88
C LEU A 59 6.49 5.44 -2.40
N ARG A 60 7.28 6.43 -2.77
CA ARG A 60 8.68 6.46 -2.37
C ARG A 60 8.85 7.16 -1.04
N VAL A 61 9.67 6.56 -0.20
CA VAL A 61 10.03 7.13 1.08
C VAL A 61 11.49 7.55 0.99
N HIS A 62 11.72 8.85 0.95
CA HIS A 62 13.07 9.39 0.77
C HIS A 62 13.81 9.44 2.10
N PHE A 63 14.22 8.26 2.55
CA PHE A 63 14.97 8.12 3.78
C PHE A 63 15.73 6.80 3.72
N GLY A 64 17.03 6.86 3.95
CA GLY A 64 17.85 5.65 3.95
C GLY A 64 17.99 5.05 2.56
N ALA A 65 17.90 3.73 2.47
CA ALA A 65 18.25 2.96 1.27
C ALA A 65 17.12 2.82 0.25
N GLY A 66 16.22 3.77 0.19
CA GLY A 66 15.18 3.75 -0.84
C GLY A 66 14.03 2.83 -0.52
N ASN A 67 13.32 3.12 0.54
CA ASN A 67 12.16 2.34 0.92
C ASN A 67 10.93 2.75 0.12
N ARG A 68 10.02 1.79 -0.07
CA ARG A 68 8.82 2.01 -0.84
C ARG A 68 7.62 1.36 -0.19
N VAL A 69 6.46 1.99 -0.35
CA VAL A 69 5.18 1.44 0.09
C VAL A 69 4.33 1.25 -1.15
N TYR A 70 3.73 0.07 -1.28
CA TYR A 70 2.88 -0.23 -2.44
C TYR A 70 1.42 -0.15 -2.03
N PHE A 71 0.63 0.51 -2.86
CA PHE A 71 -0.78 0.71 -2.55
C PHE A 71 -1.62 0.65 -3.81
N GLY A 72 -2.92 0.40 -3.62
CA GLY A 72 -3.90 0.53 -4.69
C GLY A 72 -4.92 1.56 -4.27
N ARG A 73 -5.63 2.12 -5.23
CA ARG A 73 -6.69 3.08 -4.94
C ARG A 73 -8.03 2.48 -5.31
N ASP A 74 -8.94 2.49 -4.36
CA ASP A 74 -10.30 2.03 -4.58
C ASP A 74 -11.19 3.26 -4.68
N GLY A 75 -11.30 3.79 -5.90
CA GLY A 75 -11.97 5.05 -6.10
C GLY A 75 -11.10 6.21 -5.68
N ARG A 76 -11.73 7.35 -5.43
CA ARG A 76 -11.00 8.58 -5.11
C ARG A 76 -10.57 8.68 -3.66
N ALA A 77 -11.34 8.07 -2.79
CA ALA A 77 -11.23 8.36 -1.36
C ALA A 77 -10.65 7.21 -0.53
N VAL A 78 -10.24 6.13 -1.17
CA VAL A 78 -9.75 4.96 -0.43
C VAL A 78 -8.41 4.51 -0.98
N VAL A 79 -7.43 4.35 -0.09
CA VAL A 79 -6.11 3.81 -0.40
C VAL A 79 -5.96 2.52 0.37
N ILE A 80 -5.53 1.46 -0.32
CA ILE A 80 -5.31 0.15 0.29
C ILE A 80 -3.80 -0.09 0.33
N LEU A 81 -3.24 -0.15 1.52
CA LEU A 81 -1.81 -0.43 1.69
C LEU A 81 -1.56 -1.92 1.52
N LEU A 82 -0.70 -2.27 0.58
CA LEU A 82 -0.51 -3.66 0.17
C LEU A 82 0.72 -4.30 0.82
N CYS A 83 1.86 -3.65 0.71
CA CYS A 83 3.10 -4.14 1.30
C CYS A 83 4.16 -3.05 1.17
N GLY A 84 5.38 -3.35 1.57
CA GLY A 84 6.48 -2.43 1.42
C GLY A 84 7.80 -3.18 1.32
N GLY A 85 8.87 -2.45 1.06
CA GLY A 85 10.18 -3.04 0.94
C GLY A 85 11.23 -2.02 0.57
N GLU A 86 12.46 -2.51 0.39
CA GLU A 86 13.60 -1.69 0.00
C GLU A 86 13.82 -1.78 -1.50
N LYS A 87 14.70 -0.92 -1.99
CA LYS A 87 15.02 -0.89 -3.40
C LYS A 87 15.49 -2.25 -3.92
N ARG A 88 16.29 -2.97 -3.14
CA ARG A 88 16.87 -4.24 -3.60
C ARG A 88 15.84 -5.34 -3.79
N SER A 89 14.68 -5.24 -3.16
CA SER A 89 13.62 -6.23 -3.32
C SER A 89 12.48 -5.71 -4.17
N GLN A 90 12.67 -4.57 -4.83
CA GLN A 90 11.60 -3.87 -5.54
C GLN A 90 10.84 -4.74 -6.52
N SER A 91 11.55 -5.48 -7.35
CA SER A 91 10.89 -6.29 -8.37
C SER A 91 9.97 -7.34 -7.78
N ALA A 92 10.45 -8.04 -6.76
CA ALA A 92 9.65 -9.07 -6.07
C ALA A 92 8.49 -8.42 -5.32
N ASP A 93 8.72 -7.26 -4.71
CA ASP A 93 7.69 -6.57 -3.95
C ASP A 93 6.56 -6.09 -4.86
N ILE A 94 6.89 -5.58 -6.04
CA ILE A 94 5.88 -5.15 -7.00
C ILE A 94 5.02 -6.33 -7.44
N LYS A 95 5.66 -7.47 -7.71
CA LYS A 95 4.93 -8.66 -8.11
C LYS A 95 3.97 -9.10 -7.01
N ARG A 96 4.42 -9.09 -5.78
CA ARG A 96 3.61 -9.47 -4.63
C ARG A 96 2.46 -8.47 -4.43
N ALA A 97 2.75 -7.18 -4.57
CA ALA A 97 1.72 -6.15 -4.43
C ALA A 97 0.62 -6.34 -5.46
N LYS A 98 0.99 -6.66 -6.70
CA LYS A 98 -0.01 -6.90 -7.74
C LYS A 98 -0.89 -8.10 -7.42
N SER A 99 -0.30 -9.14 -6.86
CA SER A 99 -1.06 -10.31 -6.45
C SER A 99 -2.05 -9.96 -5.34
N TYR A 100 -1.60 -9.20 -4.35
CA TYR A 100 -2.47 -8.74 -3.27
C TYR A 100 -3.59 -7.85 -3.79
N TRP A 101 -3.29 -6.98 -4.73
CA TRP A 101 -4.30 -6.09 -5.28
C TRP A 101 -5.39 -6.88 -6.02
N ARG A 102 -4.98 -7.87 -6.82
CA ARG A 102 -5.95 -8.73 -7.51
C ARG A 102 -6.85 -9.46 -6.52
N ASP A 103 -6.25 -9.95 -5.45
CA ASP A 103 -7.02 -10.63 -4.41
C ASP A 103 -8.01 -9.68 -3.75
N TYR A 104 -7.56 -8.48 -3.43
CA TYR A 104 -8.43 -7.47 -2.84
C TYR A 104 -9.62 -7.18 -3.75
N GLU A 105 -9.35 -6.93 -5.01
CA GLU A 105 -10.41 -6.59 -5.95
C GLU A 105 -11.41 -7.73 -6.13
N THR A 106 -10.91 -8.95 -6.11
CA THR A 106 -11.78 -10.12 -6.24
C THR A 106 -12.69 -10.24 -5.03
N ARG A 107 -12.13 -10.12 -3.84
CA ARG A 107 -12.90 -10.34 -2.61
C ARG A 107 -13.84 -9.21 -2.28
N LYS A 108 -13.56 -8.00 -2.72
CA LYS A 108 -14.45 -6.87 -2.42
C LYS A 108 -15.71 -6.89 -3.25
N ARG A 109 -15.79 -7.76 -4.25
CA ARG A 109 -16.96 -7.84 -5.11
C ARG A 109 -17.94 -8.83 -4.52
N PRO A 110 -18.86 -8.38 -3.68
CA PRO A 110 -19.83 -9.29 -3.06
C PRO A 110 -20.80 -9.80 -4.12
N ILE A 111 -21.32 -10.99 -3.87
CA ILE A 111 -22.25 -11.65 -4.77
C ILE A 111 -23.44 -10.74 -5.08
N GLY A 112 -23.92 -10.05 -4.08
CA GLY A 112 -25.09 -9.19 -4.24
C GLY A 112 -24.93 -8.09 -5.27
N ARG A 113 -23.72 -7.74 -5.60
CA ARG A 113 -23.51 -6.67 -6.57
C ARG A 113 -24.01 -7.00 -7.95
N THR A 114 -23.95 -8.27 -8.28
CA THR A 114 -24.33 -8.69 -9.61
C THR A 114 -25.84 -8.59 -9.84
N SER A 115 -26.59 -8.51 -8.79
CA SER A 115 -28.04 -8.47 -8.88
C SER A 115 -28.56 -7.09 -9.22
N SER A 116 -27.75 -6.11 -9.11
CA SER A 116 -28.20 -4.74 -9.36
C SER A 116 -28.24 -4.41 -10.83
#